data_22ef0504a961ccca2e7aa4751b1a731b
#
_entry.id   22ef0504a961ccca2e7aa4751b1a731b
#
_cell.length_a   1.000
_cell.length_b   1.000
_cell.length_c   1.000
_cell.angle_alpha   90.00
_cell.angle_beta   90.00
_cell.angle_gamma   90.00
#
_symmetry.space_group_name_H-M   'P 1'
#
loop_
_entity.id
_entity.type
_entity.pdbx_description
1 polymer ?
#
loop_
_entity_poly.entity_id
_entity_poly.type
_entity_poly.pdbx_seq_one_letter_code
_entity_poly.pdbx_strand_id
1 'polypeptide(L)'
;AVTEKRLPFVKHRGDINNINGAEIDPVDIITFGSPCTDLSVAGKRQGLNAERSGLFFQAIRIIKEMRGATNGKYPRFAVWENVAGAFSSNGGEDFRCVLEELCKVKDPDISVPKPAKWEKTGEIVAENFSLAYRTVDAQYWGVPQRRMRIYLVADFTGASASKILFESEGVSGYS
;
A
#
# COMPACT_ATOMS: atom_id res chain seq x y z
N ALA A 1 -0.50 -14.40 21.66
CA ALA A 1 0.06 -13.03 21.52
C ALA A 1 -0.83 -11.98 22.18
N VAL A 2 -0.33 -10.71 22.31
CA VAL A 2 -1.11 -9.63 22.97
C VAL A 2 -2.43 -9.36 22.22
N THR A 3 -2.38 -9.37 20.89
CA THR A 3 -3.56 -9.16 20.04
C THR A 3 -4.63 -10.23 20.21
N GLU A 4 -4.27 -11.50 20.33
CA GLU A 4 -5.23 -12.60 20.57
C GLU A 4 -5.98 -12.44 21.91
N LYS A 5 -5.29 -11.94 22.94
CA LYS A 5 -5.91 -11.69 24.24
C LYS A 5 -6.82 -10.45 24.24
N ARG A 6 -6.43 -9.39 23.54
CA ARG A 6 -7.15 -8.11 23.55
C ARG A 6 -8.23 -8.00 22.49
N LEU A 7 -8.07 -8.73 21.40
CA LEU A 7 -8.97 -8.72 20.23
C LEU A 7 -9.38 -10.16 19.86
N PRO A 8 -10.13 -10.87 20.73
CA PRO A 8 -10.48 -12.28 20.52
C PRO A 8 -11.41 -12.49 19.31
N PHE A 9 -12.06 -11.42 18.83
CA PHE A 9 -12.92 -11.45 17.64
C PHE A 9 -12.14 -11.35 16.32
N VAL A 10 -10.82 -11.06 16.37
CA VAL A 10 -9.96 -10.99 15.19
C VAL A 10 -9.47 -12.38 14.83
N LYS A 11 -9.67 -12.78 13.59
CA LYS A 11 -9.13 -14.04 13.05
C LYS A 11 -7.63 -13.88 12.79
N HIS A 12 -6.80 -14.54 13.60
CA HIS A 12 -5.35 -14.59 13.41
C HIS A 12 -4.98 -15.70 12.42
N ARG A 13 -4.34 -15.35 11.32
CA ARG A 13 -3.98 -16.28 10.24
C ARG A 13 -2.52 -16.76 10.25
N GLY A 14 -1.71 -16.22 11.18
CA GLY A 14 -0.30 -16.61 11.32
C GLY A 14 0.63 -15.93 10.33
N ASP A 15 1.55 -16.68 9.73
CA ASP A 15 2.56 -16.15 8.80
C ASP A 15 1.95 -15.83 7.45
N ILE A 16 2.17 -14.61 6.98
CA ILE A 16 1.69 -14.10 5.69
C ILE A 16 2.15 -14.95 4.49
N ASN A 17 3.31 -15.59 4.60
CA ASN A 17 3.84 -16.48 3.55
C ASN A 17 2.94 -17.70 3.31
N ASN A 18 2.20 -18.14 4.32
CA ASN A 18 1.32 -19.30 4.27
C ASN A 18 -0.15 -18.96 3.98
N ILE A 19 -0.48 -17.68 3.82
CA ILE A 19 -1.84 -17.25 3.53
C ILE A 19 -2.08 -17.33 2.03
N ASN A 20 -3.14 -18.03 1.62
CA ASN A 20 -3.69 -17.95 0.28
C ASN A 20 -4.86 -16.95 0.26
N GLY A 21 -4.70 -15.85 -0.48
CA GLY A 21 -5.71 -14.79 -0.56
C GLY A 21 -7.03 -15.25 -1.19
N ALA A 22 -7.01 -16.32 -1.99
CA ALA A 22 -8.22 -16.89 -2.59
C ALA A 22 -9.08 -17.72 -1.61
N GLU A 23 -8.50 -18.16 -0.49
CA GLU A 23 -9.12 -19.06 0.48
C GLU A 23 -9.60 -18.34 1.75
N ILE A 24 -9.31 -17.06 1.88
CA ILE A 24 -9.76 -16.25 3.02
C ILE A 24 -11.06 -15.51 2.66
N ASP A 25 -11.86 -15.20 3.69
CA ASP A 25 -13.09 -14.43 3.50
C ASP A 25 -12.75 -13.11 2.80
N PRO A 26 -13.45 -12.73 1.72
CA PRO A 26 -13.22 -11.48 1.03
C PRO A 26 -13.44 -10.27 1.94
N VAL A 27 -12.55 -9.28 1.83
CA VAL A 27 -12.62 -8.02 2.58
C VAL A 27 -12.59 -6.82 1.64
N ASP A 28 -13.24 -5.73 2.03
CA ASP A 28 -13.26 -4.50 1.23
C ASP A 28 -11.90 -3.80 1.21
N ILE A 29 -11.16 -3.86 2.32
CA ILE A 29 -9.91 -3.12 2.53
C ILE A 29 -8.83 -4.05 3.06
N ILE A 30 -7.65 -4.02 2.47
CA ILE A 30 -6.43 -4.61 3.02
C ILE A 30 -5.49 -3.48 3.42
N THR A 31 -5.08 -3.46 4.69
CA THR A 31 -4.10 -2.51 5.21
C THR A 31 -2.81 -3.23 5.56
N PHE A 32 -1.68 -2.64 5.21
CA PHE A 32 -0.37 -3.23 5.51
C PHE A 32 0.75 -2.20 5.58
N GLY A 33 1.77 -2.51 6.37
CA GLY A 33 3.03 -1.79 6.43
C GLY A 33 4.17 -2.79 6.24
N SER A 34 5.07 -2.53 5.31
CA SER A 34 6.24 -3.36 5.08
C SER A 34 7.50 -2.71 5.66
N PRO A 35 8.48 -3.49 6.16
CA PRO A 35 9.78 -2.93 6.49
C PRO A 35 10.42 -2.24 5.27
N CYS A 36 11.09 -1.10 5.47
CA CYS A 36 11.78 -0.39 4.37
C CYS A 36 12.86 -1.24 3.71
N THR A 37 13.47 -2.17 4.46
CA THR A 37 14.51 -3.08 3.98
C THR A 37 14.00 -4.08 2.94
N ASP A 38 12.72 -4.41 2.97
CA ASP A 38 12.12 -5.38 2.05
C ASP A 38 12.01 -4.86 0.61
N LEU A 39 11.94 -3.54 0.44
CA LEU A 39 11.87 -2.90 -0.87
C LEU A 39 13.24 -2.86 -1.55
N SER A 40 14.31 -2.61 -0.80
CA SER A 40 15.68 -2.50 -1.34
C SER A 40 16.27 -3.81 -1.86
N VAL A 41 15.71 -4.95 -1.46
CA VAL A 41 16.11 -6.27 -1.96
C VAL A 41 15.64 -6.50 -3.40
N ALA A 42 14.52 -5.89 -3.80
CA ALA A 42 13.98 -6.01 -5.15
C ALA A 42 14.86 -5.35 -6.23
N GLY A 43 15.61 -4.28 -5.88
CA GLY A 43 16.47 -3.56 -6.83
C GLY A 43 17.85 -4.19 -7.10
N LYS A 44 18.34 -5.08 -6.22
CA LYS A 44 19.71 -5.63 -6.30
C LYS A 44 19.81 -7.04 -6.88
N ARG A 45 18.70 -7.74 -7.09
CA ARG A 45 18.71 -9.11 -7.64
C ARG A 45 18.20 -9.11 -9.08
N GLN A 46 19.06 -8.73 -10.00
CA GLN A 46 18.89 -9.02 -11.43
C GLN A 46 19.14 -10.50 -11.70
N GLY A 47 18.11 -11.33 -11.54
CA GLY A 47 18.10 -12.71 -11.98
C GLY A 47 16.66 -13.14 -12.20
N LEU A 48 16.37 -13.79 -13.33
CA LEU A 48 15.04 -14.21 -13.79
C LEU A 48 14.25 -15.11 -12.81
N ASN A 49 14.86 -15.49 -11.66
CA ASN A 49 14.27 -16.36 -10.62
C ASN A 49 14.45 -15.80 -9.19
N ALA A 50 14.75 -14.52 -9.00
CA ALA A 50 14.77 -13.94 -7.65
C ALA A 50 13.31 -13.78 -7.20
N GLU A 51 12.85 -14.72 -6.39
CA GLU A 51 11.58 -14.64 -5.69
C GLU A 51 11.46 -13.25 -5.04
N ARG A 52 10.36 -12.56 -5.34
CA ARG A 52 9.95 -11.33 -4.66
C ARG A 52 9.50 -11.71 -3.25
N SER A 53 10.48 -12.04 -2.40
CA SER A 53 10.26 -12.66 -1.09
C SER A 53 9.97 -11.68 0.05
N GLY A 54 10.01 -10.37 -0.23
CA GLY A 54 9.72 -9.36 0.79
C GLY A 54 8.24 -9.33 1.20
N LEU A 55 7.95 -8.99 2.46
CA LEU A 55 6.59 -8.94 3.00
C LEU A 55 5.65 -8.03 2.21
N PHE A 56 6.19 -6.98 1.58
CA PHE A 56 5.44 -6.13 0.65
C PHE A 56 4.86 -6.95 -0.50
N PHE A 57 5.66 -7.78 -1.15
CA PHE A 57 5.21 -8.59 -2.28
C PHE A 57 4.23 -9.69 -1.87
N GLN A 58 4.32 -10.19 -0.63
CA GLN A 58 3.32 -11.11 -0.10
C GLN A 58 1.96 -10.44 0.06
N ALA A 59 1.92 -9.19 0.50
CA ALA A 59 0.66 -8.43 0.54
C ALA A 59 0.08 -8.23 -0.87
N ILE A 60 0.91 -7.86 -1.85
CA ILE A 60 0.47 -7.74 -3.26
C ILE A 60 -0.04 -9.07 -3.81
N ARG A 61 0.63 -10.19 -3.49
CA ARG A 61 0.18 -11.54 -3.88
C ARG A 61 -1.21 -11.85 -3.33
N ILE A 62 -1.43 -11.64 -2.03
CA ILE A 62 -2.73 -11.87 -1.38
C ILE A 62 -3.84 -11.01 -2.02
N ILE A 63 -3.54 -9.74 -2.31
CA ILE A 63 -4.48 -8.85 -3.00
C ILE A 63 -4.84 -9.42 -4.38
N LYS A 64 -3.85 -9.84 -5.18
CA LYS A 64 -4.07 -10.42 -6.51
C LYS A 64 -4.86 -11.73 -6.44
N GLU A 65 -4.54 -12.61 -5.50
CA GLU A 65 -5.24 -13.89 -5.28
C GLU A 65 -6.71 -13.66 -4.90
N MET A 66 -7.00 -12.77 -3.95
CA MET A 66 -8.37 -12.44 -3.55
C MET A 66 -9.16 -11.81 -4.71
N ARG A 67 -8.54 -10.90 -5.45
CA ARG A 67 -9.19 -10.30 -6.63
C ARG A 67 -9.48 -11.32 -7.70
N GLY A 68 -8.56 -12.26 -7.95
CA GLY A 68 -8.77 -13.37 -8.89
C GLY A 68 -9.95 -14.25 -8.48
N ALA A 69 -10.02 -14.65 -7.21
CA ALA A 69 -11.11 -15.48 -6.68
C ALA A 69 -12.47 -14.77 -6.63
N THR A 70 -12.49 -13.44 -6.66
CA THR A 70 -13.73 -12.63 -6.54
C THR A 70 -14.10 -11.88 -7.83
N ASN A 71 -13.57 -12.29 -8.97
CA ASN A 71 -13.77 -11.62 -10.27
C ASN A 71 -13.46 -10.11 -10.21
N GLY A 72 -12.42 -9.74 -9.50
CA GLY A 72 -11.97 -8.36 -9.36
C GLY A 72 -12.78 -7.50 -8.36
N LYS A 73 -13.70 -8.09 -7.61
CA LYS A 73 -14.58 -7.36 -6.69
C LYS A 73 -13.87 -6.96 -5.39
N TYR A 74 -13.08 -7.88 -4.80
CA TYR A 74 -12.42 -7.69 -3.50
C TYR A 74 -10.92 -8.00 -3.55
N PRO A 75 -10.06 -7.31 -2.77
CA PRO A 75 -10.42 -6.08 -2.05
C PRO A 75 -10.70 -4.95 -3.05
N ARG A 76 -11.55 -4.02 -2.63
CA ARG A 76 -11.75 -2.77 -3.34
C ARG A 76 -10.59 -1.81 -3.11
N PHE A 77 -10.13 -1.72 -1.85
CA PHE A 77 -9.07 -0.81 -1.46
C PHE A 77 -7.86 -1.53 -0.88
N ALA A 78 -6.70 -0.94 -1.10
CA ALA A 78 -5.51 -1.24 -0.33
C ALA A 78 -4.96 0.03 0.30
N VAL A 79 -4.48 -0.06 1.55
CA VAL A 79 -3.82 1.04 2.25
C VAL A 79 -2.44 0.58 2.69
N TRP A 80 -1.42 1.26 2.20
CA TRP A 80 -0.03 0.99 2.57
C TRP A 80 0.52 2.14 3.44
N GLU A 81 1.23 1.79 4.51
CA GLU A 81 1.91 2.75 5.39
C GLU A 81 3.41 2.49 5.38
N ASN A 82 4.21 3.58 5.37
CA ASN A 82 5.65 3.47 5.56
C ASN A 82 6.27 4.77 6.08
N VAL A 83 7.55 4.71 6.44
CA VAL A 83 8.33 5.89 6.81
C VAL A 83 8.64 6.75 5.60
N ALA A 84 8.81 8.07 5.81
CA ALA A 84 9.13 9.02 4.74
C ALA A 84 10.46 8.72 4.00
N GLY A 85 11.36 7.97 4.65
CA GLY A 85 12.60 7.49 4.03
C GLY A 85 12.41 6.62 2.78
N ALA A 86 11.24 6.02 2.59
CA ALA A 86 10.93 5.25 1.39
C ALA A 86 11.03 6.08 0.09
N PHE A 87 10.78 7.39 0.15
CA PHE A 87 10.92 8.28 -1.01
C PHE A 87 12.36 8.40 -1.55
N SER A 88 13.36 8.21 -0.69
CA SER A 88 14.78 8.31 -1.06
C SER A 88 15.51 6.98 -1.09
N SER A 89 14.88 5.91 -0.61
CA SER A 89 15.45 4.57 -0.60
C SER A 89 15.80 4.13 -2.02
N ASN A 90 17.03 3.61 -2.20
CA ASN A 90 17.56 3.19 -3.49
C ASN A 90 17.42 4.27 -4.59
N GLY A 91 17.70 5.56 -4.24
CA GLY A 91 17.55 6.68 -5.17
C GLY A 91 16.09 6.92 -5.62
N GLY A 92 15.10 6.48 -4.83
CA GLY A 92 13.68 6.62 -5.12
C GLY A 92 13.07 5.46 -5.92
N GLU A 93 13.86 4.45 -6.28
CA GLU A 93 13.39 3.27 -7.01
C GLU A 93 12.44 2.39 -6.17
N ASP A 94 12.68 2.32 -4.87
CA ASP A 94 11.86 1.49 -3.99
C ASP A 94 10.42 2.02 -3.94
N PHE A 95 10.23 3.33 -3.84
CA PHE A 95 8.89 3.92 -3.87
C PHE A 95 8.24 3.82 -5.26
N ARG A 96 9.01 3.96 -6.35
CA ARG A 96 8.54 3.68 -7.70
C ARG A 96 7.99 2.26 -7.80
N CYS A 97 8.72 1.28 -7.27
CA CYS A 97 8.31 -0.12 -7.25
C CYS A 97 6.99 -0.32 -6.49
N VAL A 98 6.81 0.36 -5.34
CA VAL A 98 5.54 0.30 -4.59
C VAL A 98 4.36 0.78 -5.43
N LEU A 99 4.49 1.94 -6.07
CA LEU A 99 3.45 2.48 -6.94
C LEU A 99 3.16 1.55 -8.12
N GLU A 100 4.21 1.08 -8.79
CA GLU A 100 4.10 0.22 -9.97
C GLU A 100 3.45 -1.13 -9.65
N GLU A 101 3.84 -1.80 -8.56
CA GLU A 101 3.26 -3.09 -8.18
C GLU A 101 1.79 -2.99 -7.75
N LEU A 102 1.40 -1.88 -7.13
CA LEU A 102 -0.02 -1.62 -6.84
C LEU A 102 -0.82 -1.34 -8.10
N CYS A 103 -0.28 -0.58 -9.06
CA CYS A 103 -0.90 -0.38 -10.36
C CYS A 103 -1.04 -1.71 -11.14
N LYS A 104 -0.02 -2.58 -11.09
CA LYS A 104 -0.01 -3.91 -11.72
C LYS A 104 -1.04 -4.90 -11.18
N VAL A 105 -1.73 -4.57 -10.10
CA VAL A 105 -2.93 -5.32 -9.68
C VAL A 105 -4.05 -5.21 -10.72
N LYS A 106 -4.10 -4.06 -11.45
CA LYS A 106 -5.13 -3.76 -12.44
C LYS A 106 -4.62 -3.80 -13.88
N ASP A 107 -3.44 -3.28 -14.10
CA ASP A 107 -2.81 -3.20 -15.42
C ASP A 107 -1.38 -3.78 -15.32
N PRO A 108 -1.19 -5.04 -15.74
CA PRO A 108 0.11 -5.72 -15.65
C PRO A 108 1.24 -5.05 -16.43
N ASP A 109 0.90 -4.31 -17.49
CA ASP A 109 1.87 -3.69 -18.40
C ASP A 109 2.24 -2.26 -18.01
N ILE A 110 1.62 -1.71 -16.97
CA ILE A 110 1.87 -0.34 -16.52
C ILE A 110 3.30 -0.16 -16.05
N SER A 111 3.90 0.95 -16.44
CA SER A 111 5.18 1.43 -15.94
C SER A 111 5.02 2.80 -15.33
N VAL A 112 5.50 2.96 -14.11
CA VAL A 112 5.45 4.23 -13.39
C VAL A 112 6.79 4.96 -13.58
N PRO A 113 6.79 6.16 -14.19
CA PRO A 113 8.03 6.92 -14.36
C PRO A 113 8.58 7.40 -13.02
N LYS A 114 9.91 7.35 -12.87
CA LYS A 114 10.56 7.88 -11.68
C LYS A 114 10.89 9.35 -11.89
N PRO A 115 10.39 10.26 -11.04
CA PRO A 115 10.81 11.66 -11.06
C PRO A 115 12.23 11.81 -10.47
N ALA A 116 12.85 12.96 -10.68
CA ALA A 116 14.11 13.30 -10.04
C ALA A 116 14.01 13.30 -8.50
N LYS A 117 12.83 13.67 -7.98
CA LYS A 117 12.50 13.66 -6.56
C LYS A 117 11.01 13.40 -6.39
N TRP A 118 10.66 12.52 -5.44
CA TRP A 118 9.27 12.30 -5.07
C TRP A 118 8.74 13.47 -4.23
N GLU A 119 7.58 13.96 -4.61
CA GLU A 119 6.83 14.95 -3.82
C GLU A 119 6.18 14.27 -2.60
N LYS A 120 5.79 15.09 -1.61
CA LYS A 120 5.13 14.59 -0.39
C LYS A 120 3.70 14.10 -0.61
N THR A 121 3.12 14.44 -1.76
CA THR A 121 1.79 14.05 -2.20
C THR A 121 1.82 13.74 -3.68
N GLY A 122 0.95 12.86 -4.13
CA GLY A 122 0.78 12.57 -5.55
C GLY A 122 -0.36 11.60 -5.79
N GLU A 123 -0.76 11.48 -7.04
CA GLU A 123 -1.82 10.58 -7.47
C GLU A 123 -1.53 9.98 -8.84
N ILE A 124 -2.10 8.81 -9.09
CA ILE A 124 -2.19 8.16 -10.40
C ILE A 124 -3.67 7.86 -10.61
N VAL A 125 -4.23 8.35 -11.70
CA VAL A 125 -5.64 8.12 -12.04
C VAL A 125 -5.71 7.48 -13.41
N ALA A 126 -6.39 6.33 -13.46
CA ALA A 126 -6.73 5.61 -14.68
C ALA A 126 -8.26 5.48 -14.80
N GLU A 127 -8.75 4.92 -15.90
CA GLU A 127 -10.18 4.79 -16.16
C GLU A 127 -10.93 4.03 -15.06
N ASN A 128 -10.34 2.95 -14.53
CA ASN A 128 -11.01 2.02 -13.62
C ASN A 128 -10.19 1.69 -12.35
N PHE A 129 -9.16 2.47 -12.06
CA PHE A 129 -8.43 2.43 -10.79
C PHE A 129 -7.73 3.76 -10.51
N SER A 130 -7.38 3.99 -9.25
CA SER A 130 -6.59 5.14 -8.84
C SER A 130 -5.71 4.83 -7.64
N LEU A 131 -4.58 5.53 -7.55
CA LEU A 131 -3.71 5.58 -6.39
C LEU A 131 -3.55 7.02 -5.96
N ALA A 132 -3.48 7.24 -4.65
CA ALA A 132 -3.08 8.52 -4.08
C ALA A 132 -2.15 8.28 -2.89
N TYR A 133 -1.17 9.16 -2.70
CA TYR A 133 -0.30 9.09 -1.52
C TYR A 133 -0.06 10.47 -0.94
N ARG A 134 0.11 10.53 0.38
CA ARG A 134 0.54 11.73 1.10
C ARG A 134 1.37 11.40 2.32
N THR A 135 2.20 12.34 2.73
CA THR A 135 2.87 12.30 4.01
C THR A 135 2.00 12.95 5.07
N VAL A 136 1.79 12.25 6.19
CA VAL A 136 1.03 12.72 7.35
C VAL A 136 1.96 12.72 8.55
N ASP A 137 1.90 13.77 9.38
CA ASP A 137 2.62 13.85 10.64
C ASP A 137 1.62 13.73 11.79
N ALA A 138 1.82 12.75 12.67
CA ALA A 138 0.92 12.46 13.79
C ALA A 138 0.72 13.63 14.76
N GLN A 139 1.68 14.58 14.84
CA GLN A 139 1.56 15.75 15.72
C GLN A 139 0.34 16.63 15.41
N TYR A 140 -0.13 16.64 14.17
CA TYR A 140 -1.32 17.41 13.76
C TYR A 140 -2.64 16.66 13.98
N TRP A 141 -2.58 15.43 14.52
CA TRP A 141 -3.74 14.57 14.72
C TRP A 141 -3.94 14.19 16.20
N GLY A 142 -3.60 15.12 17.10
CA GLY A 142 -3.81 14.94 18.54
C GLY A 142 -2.77 14.05 19.25
N VAL A 143 -1.70 13.65 18.58
CA VAL A 143 -0.60 12.89 19.16
C VAL A 143 0.60 13.80 19.35
N PRO A 144 1.11 14.07 20.59
CA PRO A 144 2.23 14.97 20.83
C PRO A 144 3.58 14.34 20.42
N GLN A 145 3.67 13.85 19.19
CA GLN A 145 4.86 13.20 18.65
C GLN A 145 5.04 13.57 17.17
N ARG A 146 6.21 14.03 16.80
CA ARG A 146 6.62 14.15 15.41
C ARG A 146 6.85 12.77 14.83
N ARG A 147 5.87 12.29 14.06
CA ARG A 147 5.90 10.98 13.43
C ARG A 147 5.38 11.09 11.99
N MET A 148 6.28 11.40 11.08
CA MET A 148 5.95 11.47 9.65
C MET A 148 5.83 10.07 9.05
N ARG A 149 4.73 9.82 8.35
CA ARG A 149 4.47 8.57 7.62
C ARG A 149 3.88 8.86 6.26
N ILE A 150 4.24 8.01 5.30
CA ILE A 150 3.57 7.97 4.00
C ILE A 150 2.34 7.08 4.18
N TYR A 151 1.21 7.57 3.74
CA TYR A 151 0.01 6.75 3.50
C TYR A 151 -0.25 6.75 2.01
N LEU A 152 -0.54 5.57 1.48
CA LEU A 152 -0.95 5.37 0.11
C LEU A 152 -2.27 4.60 0.12
N VAL A 153 -3.25 5.10 -0.64
CA VAL A 153 -4.54 4.45 -0.87
C VAL A 153 -4.61 4.05 -2.34
N ALA A 154 -4.96 2.79 -2.59
CA ALA A 154 -5.31 2.30 -3.91
C ALA A 154 -6.81 1.98 -3.94
N ASP A 155 -7.54 2.49 -4.93
CA ASP A 155 -8.90 2.09 -5.29
C ASP A 155 -8.81 1.27 -6.58
N PHE A 156 -9.07 -0.03 -6.49
CA PHE A 156 -8.99 -0.96 -7.62
C PHE A 156 -10.28 -1.03 -8.45
N THR A 157 -11.27 -0.18 -8.15
CA THR A 157 -12.58 -0.22 -8.80
C THR A 157 -13.03 1.13 -9.33
N GLY A 158 -12.25 2.20 -9.11
CA GLY A 158 -12.63 3.54 -9.55
C GLY A 158 -11.57 4.61 -9.22
N ALA A 159 -12.00 5.86 -9.24
CA ALA A 159 -11.15 7.04 -9.09
C ALA A 159 -11.36 7.76 -7.74
N SER A 160 -11.49 7.00 -6.64
CA SER A 160 -11.79 7.60 -5.33
C SER A 160 -10.59 7.74 -4.39
N ALA A 161 -9.40 7.24 -4.75
CA ALA A 161 -8.23 7.26 -3.88
C ALA A 161 -7.87 8.66 -3.37
N SER A 162 -7.83 9.66 -4.26
CA SER A 162 -7.55 11.05 -3.89
C SER A 162 -8.63 11.65 -2.99
N LYS A 163 -9.90 11.34 -3.25
CA LYS A 163 -11.02 11.81 -2.42
C LYS A 163 -11.00 11.23 -1.01
N ILE A 164 -10.44 10.03 -0.87
CA ILE A 164 -10.30 9.37 0.44
C ILE A 164 -9.11 9.95 1.22
N LEU A 165 -7.99 10.19 0.53
CA LEU A 165 -6.73 10.53 1.19
C LEU A 165 -6.53 12.03 1.38
N PHE A 166 -7.05 12.87 0.46
CA PHE A 166 -6.93 14.32 0.55
C PHE A 166 -8.21 14.90 1.15
N GLU A 167 -8.04 15.80 2.11
CA GLU A 167 -9.17 16.53 2.67
C GLU A 167 -9.80 17.41 1.59
N SER A 168 -11.10 17.28 1.38
CA SER A 168 -11.85 18.29 0.63
C SER A 168 -11.89 19.61 1.42
N GLU A 169 -11.80 20.74 0.75
CA GLU A 169 -11.99 22.08 1.33
C GLU A 169 -13.33 22.13 2.07
N GLY A 170 -13.33 21.90 3.36
CA GLY A 170 -14.57 21.88 4.15
C GLY A 170 -14.37 21.42 5.59
N VAL A 171 -13.22 20.86 5.92
CA VAL A 171 -12.83 20.53 7.31
C VAL A 171 -11.81 21.55 7.82
N SER A 172 -12.01 22.82 7.53
CA SER A 172 -11.35 23.93 8.19
C SER A 172 -12.12 24.26 9.47
N GLY A 173 -11.82 23.58 10.53
CA GLY A 173 -12.54 23.80 11.76
C GLY A 173 -11.97 23.09 12.97
N TYR A 174 -10.68 23.28 13.24
CA TYR A 174 -10.12 23.29 14.60
C TYR A 174 -8.80 24.05 14.55
N SER A 175 -8.86 25.34 14.69
CA SER A 175 -7.76 26.19 15.17
C SER A 175 -7.72 26.14 16.70
#